data_80ffebe85bce8a55061bdd133bb3c60e
#
_entry.id   80ffebe85bce8a55061bdd133bb3c60e
#
_cell.length_a   1.000
_cell.length_b   1.000
_cell.length_c   1.000
_cell.angle_alpha   90.00
_cell.angle_beta   90.00
_cell.angle_gamma   90.00
#
_symmetry.space_group_name_H-M   'P 1'
#
loop_
_entity.id
_entity.type
_entity.pdbx_description
1 polymer ?
#
loop_
_entity_poly.entity_id
_entity_poly.type
_entity_poly.pdbx_seq_one_letter_code
_entity_poly.pdbx_strand_id
1 'polypeptide(L)'
;DNFIKGEPNKLARAAAIEIAKSPGKTLFNPLFLFGGSGVGKTHLAYAIGNEVVRLNPNARVLYVTANTFKLQFQDAVNRNQVPDFLMFYQSVDLLIVDDIQYFSDLKGTQDTFFQIFNYLQQSHKQLILTSDRSPMELRGIQDRLLSRFKWGLAAEILRPDYPLRKDILLYHIKRDGIKLTDDIIEYVASNV
;
A
#
# COMPACT_ATOMS: atom_id res chain seq x y z
N ASP A 1 8.57 -7.73 12.58
CA ASP A 1 7.19 -7.58 12.13
C ASP A 1 6.39 -6.85 13.21
N ASN A 2 6.03 -5.60 12.95
CA ASN A 2 5.32 -4.73 13.90
C ASN A 2 3.85 -4.47 13.48
N PHE A 3 3.35 -5.17 12.45
CA PHE A 3 1.95 -5.10 12.04
C PHE A 3 1.14 -6.19 12.77
N ILE A 4 0.42 -5.77 13.82
CA ILE A 4 -0.30 -6.69 14.71
C ILE A 4 -1.50 -7.30 13.98
N LYS A 5 -1.65 -8.64 14.10
CA LYS A 5 -2.74 -9.39 13.49
C LYS A 5 -4.02 -9.25 14.31
N GLY A 6 -5.14 -9.01 13.62
CA GLY A 6 -6.49 -9.07 14.16
C GLY A 6 -7.51 -9.43 13.08
N GLU A 7 -8.75 -9.70 13.45
CA GLU A 7 -9.81 -9.96 12.47
C GLU A 7 -10.01 -8.79 11.48
N PRO A 8 -9.95 -7.49 11.91
CA PRO A 8 -10.10 -6.35 11.01
C PRO A 8 -9.08 -6.26 9.87
N ASN A 9 -7.92 -6.92 9.98
CA ASN A 9 -6.85 -6.84 8.98
C ASN A 9 -6.39 -8.22 8.47
N LYS A 10 -7.09 -9.27 8.80
CA LYS A 10 -6.70 -10.68 8.58
C LYS A 10 -6.40 -10.99 7.11
N LEU A 11 -7.30 -10.59 6.20
CA LEU A 11 -7.15 -10.85 4.76
C LEU A 11 -5.96 -10.07 4.18
N ALA A 12 -5.90 -8.76 4.47
CA ALA A 12 -4.83 -7.90 3.99
C ALA A 12 -3.45 -8.39 4.47
N ARG A 13 -3.35 -8.80 5.76
CA ARG A 13 -2.12 -9.34 6.33
C ARG A 13 -1.73 -10.69 5.73
N ALA A 14 -2.68 -11.58 5.49
CA ALA A 14 -2.40 -12.88 4.85
C ALA A 14 -1.85 -12.68 3.43
N ALA A 15 -2.48 -11.84 2.62
CA ALA A 15 -1.99 -11.49 1.29
C ALA A 15 -0.60 -10.83 1.33
N ALA A 16 -0.37 -9.94 2.30
CA ALA A 16 0.93 -9.28 2.50
C ALA A 16 2.07 -10.27 2.72
N ILE A 17 1.85 -11.30 3.55
CA ILE A 17 2.84 -12.34 3.84
C ILE A 17 3.19 -13.14 2.57
N GLU A 18 2.18 -13.53 1.78
CA GLU A 18 2.41 -14.29 0.55
C GLU A 18 3.11 -13.46 -0.53
N ILE A 19 2.73 -12.19 -0.68
CA ILE A 19 3.41 -11.26 -1.59
C ILE A 19 4.88 -11.07 -1.18
N ALA A 20 5.16 -10.88 0.11
CA ALA A 20 6.52 -10.67 0.59
C ALA A 20 7.45 -11.85 0.28
N LYS A 21 6.92 -13.09 0.32
CA LYS A 21 7.68 -14.32 -0.03
C LYS A 21 7.94 -14.44 -1.54
N SER A 22 6.98 -14.01 -2.36
CA SER A 22 7.00 -14.25 -3.81
C SER A 22 6.36 -13.08 -4.57
N PRO A 23 6.98 -11.87 -4.56
CA PRO A 23 6.42 -10.70 -5.21
C PRO A 23 6.26 -10.93 -6.72
N GLY A 24 5.10 -10.52 -7.25
CA GLY A 24 4.74 -10.65 -8.66
C GLY A 24 4.37 -12.07 -9.13
N LYS A 25 4.50 -13.08 -8.27
CA LYS A 25 4.18 -14.49 -8.59
C LYS A 25 2.87 -14.98 -7.99
N THR A 26 2.21 -14.16 -7.18
CA THR A 26 0.90 -14.47 -6.58
C THR A 26 -0.23 -13.93 -7.45
N LEU A 27 -1.46 -14.45 -7.23
CA LEU A 27 -2.68 -13.88 -7.85
C LEU A 27 -3.04 -12.51 -7.28
N PHE A 28 -2.35 -12.05 -6.23
CA PHE A 28 -2.60 -10.78 -5.55
C PHE A 28 -1.81 -9.62 -6.19
N ASN A 29 -1.94 -9.46 -7.51
CA ASN A 29 -1.25 -8.42 -8.25
C ASN A 29 -2.20 -7.69 -9.23
N PRO A 30 -2.59 -6.43 -8.92
CA PRO A 30 -2.15 -5.64 -7.78
C PRO A 30 -2.76 -6.10 -6.45
N LEU A 31 -2.09 -5.80 -5.33
CA LEU A 31 -2.74 -5.73 -4.02
C LEU A 31 -3.27 -4.31 -3.84
N PHE A 32 -4.58 -4.18 -3.68
CA PHE A 32 -5.24 -2.90 -3.41
C PHE A 32 -5.73 -2.87 -1.97
N LEU A 33 -5.04 -2.11 -1.11
CA LEU A 33 -5.38 -1.93 0.31
C LEU A 33 -6.28 -0.70 0.46
N PHE A 34 -7.46 -0.87 1.03
CA PHE A 34 -8.34 0.26 1.24
C PHE A 34 -8.96 0.25 2.65
N GLY A 35 -9.52 1.41 3.05
CA GLY A 35 -10.15 1.60 4.35
C GLY A 35 -9.96 3.02 4.87
N GLY A 36 -10.60 3.36 5.96
CA GLY A 36 -10.58 4.70 6.54
C GLY A 36 -9.17 5.23 6.86
N SER A 37 -9.09 6.48 7.25
CA SER A 37 -7.82 7.07 7.69
C SER A 37 -7.34 6.41 8.99
N GLY A 38 -6.03 6.23 9.13
CA GLY A 38 -5.41 5.72 10.36
C GLY A 38 -5.50 4.20 10.60
N VAL A 39 -6.15 3.42 9.72
CA VAL A 39 -6.32 1.96 9.93
C VAL A 39 -5.06 1.13 9.68
N GLY A 40 -3.96 1.74 9.18
CA GLY A 40 -2.68 1.06 8.99
C GLY A 40 -2.36 0.63 7.54
N LYS A 41 -3.05 1.16 6.52
CA LYS A 41 -2.78 0.85 5.10
C LYS A 41 -1.32 1.10 4.71
N THR A 42 -0.84 2.31 4.91
CA THR A 42 0.55 2.72 4.65
C THR A 42 1.54 1.87 5.45
N HIS A 43 1.24 1.60 6.73
CA HIS A 43 2.07 0.75 7.57
C HIS A 43 2.22 -0.67 7.01
N LEU A 44 1.11 -1.30 6.59
CA LEU A 44 1.16 -2.63 5.96
C LEU A 44 1.93 -2.61 4.65
N ALA A 45 1.71 -1.60 3.80
CA ALA A 45 2.43 -1.45 2.54
C ALA A 45 3.95 -1.33 2.76
N TYR A 46 4.40 -0.52 3.72
CA TYR A 46 5.81 -0.45 4.12
C TYR A 46 6.33 -1.78 4.68
N ALA A 47 5.54 -2.47 5.51
CA ALA A 47 5.93 -3.75 6.08
C ALA A 47 6.18 -4.80 4.98
N ILE A 48 5.36 -4.82 3.92
CA ILE A 48 5.58 -5.69 2.75
C ILE A 48 6.90 -5.33 2.06
N GLY A 49 7.11 -4.04 1.74
CA GLY A 49 8.33 -3.59 1.07
C GLY A 49 9.60 -3.94 1.83
N ASN A 50 9.61 -3.68 3.14
CA ASN A 50 10.73 -4.02 4.02
C ASN A 50 10.98 -5.54 4.07
N GLU A 51 9.93 -6.34 4.13
CA GLU A 51 10.06 -7.80 4.17
C GLU A 51 10.57 -8.35 2.83
N VAL A 52 10.15 -7.80 1.69
CA VAL A 52 10.69 -8.15 0.37
C VAL A 52 12.19 -7.89 0.31
N VAL A 53 12.66 -6.70 0.76
CA VAL A 53 14.10 -6.37 0.80
C VAL A 53 14.84 -7.28 1.77
N ARG A 54 14.25 -7.59 2.94
CA ARG A 54 14.86 -8.51 3.91
C ARG A 54 15.06 -9.93 3.33
N LEU A 55 14.08 -10.43 2.58
CA LEU A 55 14.13 -11.76 1.96
C LEU A 55 14.97 -11.79 0.68
N ASN A 56 15.00 -10.68 -0.06
CA ASN A 56 15.81 -10.52 -1.27
C ASN A 56 16.47 -9.14 -1.28
N PRO A 57 17.70 -9.00 -0.76
CA PRO A 57 18.41 -7.72 -0.69
C PRO A 57 18.68 -7.04 -2.04
N ASN A 58 18.59 -7.79 -3.15
CA ASN A 58 18.76 -7.25 -4.51
C ASN A 58 17.44 -6.75 -5.12
N ALA A 59 16.30 -6.94 -4.45
CA ALA A 59 15.02 -6.47 -4.95
C ALA A 59 14.94 -4.93 -4.92
N ARG A 60 14.55 -4.34 -6.03
CA ARG A 60 14.32 -2.89 -6.17
C ARG A 60 12.88 -2.58 -5.76
N VAL A 61 12.73 -2.12 -4.54
CA VAL A 61 11.44 -1.73 -3.96
C VAL A 61 11.33 -0.21 -3.97
N LEU A 62 10.28 0.32 -4.59
CA LEU A 62 9.99 1.75 -4.62
C LEU A 62 8.66 2.01 -3.92
N TYR A 63 8.69 2.88 -2.91
CA TYR A 63 7.50 3.49 -2.31
C TYR A 63 7.38 4.93 -2.78
N VAL A 64 6.18 5.32 -3.20
CA VAL A 64 5.86 6.69 -3.60
C VAL A 64 4.41 7.01 -3.23
N THR A 65 4.13 8.24 -2.80
CA THR A 65 2.74 8.71 -2.71
C THR A 65 2.24 9.13 -4.09
N ALA A 66 0.93 9.03 -4.33
CA ALA A 66 0.34 9.50 -5.59
C ALA A 66 0.67 10.98 -5.87
N ASN A 67 0.74 11.80 -4.82
CA ASN A 67 1.13 13.20 -4.97
C ASN A 67 2.60 13.37 -5.40
N THR A 68 3.53 12.61 -4.80
CA THR A 68 4.94 12.62 -5.20
C THR A 68 5.12 12.13 -6.64
N PHE A 69 4.43 11.04 -7.02
CA PHE A 69 4.41 10.54 -8.40
C PHE A 69 3.95 11.63 -9.39
N LYS A 70 2.84 12.32 -9.09
CA LYS A 70 2.33 13.43 -9.89
C LYS A 70 3.39 14.53 -10.06
N LEU A 71 4.02 14.98 -8.97
CA LEU A 71 5.02 16.05 -9.01
C LEU A 71 6.25 15.64 -9.83
N GLN A 72 6.74 14.43 -9.66
CA GLN A 72 7.86 13.89 -10.46
C GLN A 72 7.50 13.78 -11.94
N PHE A 73 6.27 13.34 -12.25
CA PHE A 73 5.80 13.30 -13.64
C PHE A 73 5.72 14.69 -14.26
N GLN A 74 5.19 15.68 -13.54
CA GLN A 74 5.12 17.07 -14.00
C GLN A 74 6.51 17.65 -14.26
N ASP A 75 7.48 17.37 -13.38
CA ASP A 75 8.88 17.79 -13.59
C ASP A 75 9.48 17.12 -14.82
N ALA A 76 9.26 15.82 -15.01
CA ALA A 76 9.72 15.09 -16.20
C ALA A 76 9.12 15.64 -17.50
N VAL A 77 7.85 16.04 -17.50
CA VAL A 77 7.21 16.72 -18.65
C VAL A 77 7.88 18.05 -18.93
N ASN A 78 8.09 18.88 -17.90
CA ASN A 78 8.71 20.20 -18.04
C ASN A 78 10.17 20.14 -18.57
N ARG A 79 10.87 19.05 -18.26
CA ARG A 79 12.25 18.80 -18.71
C ARG A 79 12.37 17.98 -20.00
N ASN A 80 11.25 17.58 -20.62
CA ASN A 80 11.23 16.65 -21.75
C ASN A 80 11.92 15.29 -21.45
N GLN A 81 11.79 14.79 -20.20
CA GLN A 81 12.42 13.56 -19.69
C GLN A 81 11.38 12.48 -19.34
N VAL A 82 10.22 12.49 -19.97
CA VAL A 82 9.18 11.47 -19.76
C VAL A 82 9.67 10.04 -20.03
N PRO A 83 10.50 9.77 -21.07
CA PRO A 83 11.06 8.43 -21.27
C PRO A 83 11.89 7.92 -20.09
N ASP A 84 12.73 8.79 -19.50
CA ASP A 84 13.58 8.45 -18.36
C ASP A 84 12.72 8.17 -17.11
N PHE A 85 11.67 8.97 -16.91
CA PHE A 85 10.68 8.75 -15.84
C PHE A 85 10.01 7.39 -15.99
N LEU A 86 9.54 7.03 -17.17
CA LEU A 86 8.94 5.72 -17.42
C LEU A 86 9.93 4.59 -17.14
N MET A 87 11.15 4.69 -17.67
CA MET A 87 12.21 3.69 -17.49
C MET A 87 12.57 3.51 -16.01
N PHE A 88 12.63 4.58 -15.23
CA PHE A 88 12.87 4.53 -13.79
C PHE A 88 11.78 3.71 -13.07
N TYR A 89 10.49 4.05 -13.27
CA TYR A 89 9.39 3.34 -12.63
C TYR A 89 9.20 1.91 -13.12
N GLN A 90 9.58 1.61 -14.37
CA GLN A 90 9.53 0.26 -14.94
C GLN A 90 10.70 -0.63 -14.48
N SER A 91 11.74 -0.04 -13.92
CA SER A 91 12.93 -0.78 -13.48
C SER A 91 12.76 -1.52 -12.15
N VAL A 92 11.71 -1.22 -11.36
CA VAL A 92 11.51 -1.78 -10.02
C VAL A 92 10.95 -3.19 -10.04
N ASP A 93 11.13 -3.93 -8.94
CA ASP A 93 10.57 -5.26 -8.74
C ASP A 93 9.27 -5.22 -7.92
N LEU A 94 9.13 -4.21 -7.07
CA LEU A 94 7.91 -3.89 -6.32
C LEU A 94 7.68 -2.38 -6.34
N LEU A 95 6.51 -1.96 -6.85
CA LEU A 95 6.04 -0.58 -6.78
C LEU A 95 4.89 -0.46 -5.78
N ILE A 96 5.05 0.41 -4.80
CA ILE A 96 4.03 0.78 -3.83
C ILE A 96 3.60 2.22 -4.12
N VAL A 97 2.32 2.42 -4.45
CA VAL A 97 1.74 3.76 -4.62
C VAL A 97 0.69 4.00 -3.55
N ASP A 98 1.01 4.93 -2.65
CA ASP A 98 0.16 5.27 -1.52
C ASP A 98 -0.81 6.39 -1.90
N ASP A 99 -2.06 6.28 -1.40
CA ASP A 99 -3.11 7.26 -1.58
C ASP A 99 -3.49 7.53 -3.04
N ILE A 100 -3.78 6.45 -3.80
CA ILE A 100 -4.08 6.50 -5.24
C ILE A 100 -5.28 7.40 -5.59
N GLN A 101 -6.19 7.71 -4.64
CA GLN A 101 -7.30 8.63 -4.83
C GLN A 101 -6.85 10.03 -5.26
N TYR A 102 -5.62 10.43 -4.97
CA TYR A 102 -5.07 11.72 -5.43
C TYR A 102 -4.71 11.76 -6.92
N PHE A 103 -4.92 10.67 -7.66
CA PHE A 103 -4.90 10.70 -9.14
C PHE A 103 -6.22 11.19 -9.75
N SER A 104 -7.28 11.42 -8.94
CA SER A 104 -8.57 11.91 -9.42
C SER A 104 -8.40 13.12 -10.34
N ASP A 105 -9.08 13.05 -11.50
CA ASP A 105 -9.12 14.10 -12.53
C ASP A 105 -7.77 14.49 -13.16
N LEU A 106 -6.69 13.75 -12.86
CA LEU A 106 -5.35 13.98 -13.40
C LEU A 106 -5.06 13.10 -14.63
N LYS A 107 -5.74 13.38 -15.75
CA LYS A 107 -5.72 12.52 -16.95
C LYS A 107 -4.30 12.13 -17.40
N GLY A 108 -3.39 13.08 -17.58
CA GLY A 108 -2.00 12.79 -18.03
C GLY A 108 -1.24 11.90 -17.05
N THR A 109 -1.40 12.14 -15.74
CA THR A 109 -0.81 11.29 -14.68
C THR A 109 -1.37 9.87 -14.74
N GLN A 110 -2.68 9.75 -14.91
CA GLN A 110 -3.34 8.44 -15.02
C GLN A 110 -2.91 7.68 -16.28
N ASP A 111 -2.76 8.36 -17.40
CA ASP A 111 -2.30 7.77 -18.67
C ASP A 111 -0.89 7.21 -18.55
N THR A 112 0.00 7.98 -17.90
CA THR A 112 1.39 7.58 -17.64
C THR A 112 1.45 6.44 -16.63
N PHE A 113 0.67 6.53 -15.55
CA PHE A 113 0.60 5.45 -14.56
C PHE A 113 0.05 4.15 -15.18
N PHE A 114 -0.92 4.24 -16.08
CA PHE A 114 -1.45 3.07 -16.79
C PHE A 114 -0.38 2.35 -17.63
N GLN A 115 0.52 3.10 -18.28
CA GLN A 115 1.65 2.51 -19.03
C GLN A 115 2.60 1.77 -18.07
N ILE A 116 2.99 2.39 -16.95
CA ILE A 116 3.85 1.77 -15.93
C ILE A 116 3.18 0.52 -15.36
N PHE A 117 1.90 0.63 -15.00
CA PHE A 117 1.11 -0.49 -14.46
C PHE A 117 1.13 -1.71 -15.38
N ASN A 118 0.79 -1.50 -16.66
CA ASN A 118 0.76 -2.60 -17.64
C ASN A 118 2.14 -3.23 -17.82
N TYR A 119 3.20 -2.42 -17.90
CA TYR A 119 4.56 -2.94 -18.02
C TYR A 119 4.96 -3.81 -16.82
N LEU A 120 4.74 -3.31 -15.60
CA LEU A 120 5.07 -4.04 -14.38
C LEU A 120 4.28 -5.35 -14.28
N GLN A 121 2.97 -5.31 -14.59
CA GLN A 121 2.13 -6.50 -14.56
C GLN A 121 2.59 -7.55 -15.58
N GLN A 122 2.87 -7.15 -16.83
CA GLN A 122 3.36 -8.05 -17.89
C GLN A 122 4.74 -8.63 -17.57
N SER A 123 5.57 -7.86 -16.85
CA SER A 123 6.91 -8.28 -16.43
C SER A 123 6.91 -9.06 -15.10
N HIS A 124 5.74 -9.47 -14.61
CA HIS A 124 5.58 -10.17 -13.33
C HIS A 124 6.19 -9.42 -12.14
N LYS A 125 6.14 -8.09 -12.17
CA LYS A 125 6.53 -7.22 -11.06
C LYS A 125 5.32 -6.93 -10.17
N GLN A 126 5.56 -6.79 -8.86
CA GLN A 126 4.47 -6.58 -7.91
C GLN A 126 4.04 -5.12 -7.84
N LEU A 127 2.73 -4.92 -7.77
CA LEU A 127 2.10 -3.62 -7.51
C LEU A 127 1.31 -3.69 -6.19
N ILE A 128 1.47 -2.66 -5.37
CA ILE A 128 0.66 -2.43 -4.16
C ILE A 128 0.12 -1.01 -4.23
N LEU A 129 -1.18 -0.87 -4.07
CA LEU A 129 -1.87 0.40 -4.10
C LEU A 129 -2.61 0.58 -2.78
N THR A 130 -2.62 1.79 -2.24
CA THR A 130 -3.47 2.11 -1.08
C THR A 130 -4.48 3.20 -1.43
N SER A 131 -5.61 3.19 -0.73
CA SER A 131 -6.68 4.20 -0.90
C SER A 131 -7.51 4.36 0.37
N ASP A 132 -8.13 5.53 0.52
CA ASP A 132 -9.13 5.79 1.57
C ASP A 132 -10.49 5.10 1.29
N ARG A 133 -10.71 4.62 0.06
CA ARG A 133 -11.95 4.00 -0.42
C ARG A 133 -11.68 2.86 -1.40
N SER A 134 -12.69 2.01 -1.61
CA SER A 134 -12.60 0.87 -2.52
C SER A 134 -12.42 1.30 -3.99
N PRO A 135 -11.91 0.43 -4.88
CA PRO A 135 -11.85 0.71 -6.32
C PRO A 135 -13.21 1.05 -6.95
N MET A 136 -14.32 0.60 -6.35
CA MET A 136 -15.67 0.87 -6.85
C MET A 136 -16.16 2.27 -6.49
N GLU A 137 -15.62 2.85 -5.43
CA GLU A 137 -16.00 4.17 -4.90
C GLU A 137 -15.08 5.30 -5.40
N LEU A 138 -13.95 4.95 -6.04
CA LEU A 138 -13.05 5.94 -6.62
C LEU A 138 -13.77 6.74 -7.73
N ARG A 139 -13.68 8.06 -7.63
CA ARG A 139 -14.22 9.01 -8.63
C ARG A 139 -13.07 9.70 -9.35
N GLY A 140 -13.31 10.15 -10.59
CA GLY A 140 -12.28 10.86 -11.38
C GLY A 140 -11.11 9.98 -11.84
N ILE A 141 -11.20 8.66 -11.66
CA ILE A 141 -10.24 7.69 -12.18
C ILE A 141 -10.82 7.03 -13.45
N GLN A 142 -9.99 6.90 -14.48
CA GLN A 142 -10.39 6.30 -15.75
C GLN A 142 -10.77 4.82 -15.57
N ASP A 143 -11.83 4.37 -16.26
CA ASP A 143 -12.36 3.00 -16.17
C ASP A 143 -11.32 1.92 -16.45
N ARG A 144 -10.38 2.19 -17.34
CA ARG A 144 -9.28 1.26 -17.65
C ARG A 144 -8.36 1.02 -16.44
N LEU A 145 -8.11 2.04 -15.59
CA LEU A 145 -7.36 1.89 -14.34
C LEU A 145 -8.21 1.20 -13.28
N LEU A 146 -9.48 1.59 -13.14
CA LEU A 146 -10.42 0.93 -12.21
C LEU A 146 -10.53 -0.56 -12.47
N SER A 147 -10.59 -0.96 -13.76
CA SER A 147 -10.60 -2.36 -14.16
C SER A 147 -9.32 -3.08 -13.72
N ARG A 148 -8.16 -2.44 -13.84
CA ARG A 148 -6.87 -2.98 -13.39
C ARG A 148 -6.78 -3.09 -11.87
N PHE A 149 -7.28 -2.12 -11.13
CA PHE A 149 -7.30 -2.15 -9.67
C PHE A 149 -8.15 -3.29 -9.10
N LYS A 150 -9.20 -3.68 -9.83
CA LYS A 150 -10.09 -4.81 -9.48
C LYS A 150 -9.54 -6.18 -9.90
N TRP A 151 -8.53 -6.23 -10.75
CA TRP A 151 -8.02 -7.51 -11.31
C TRP A 151 -7.38 -8.41 -10.27
N GLY A 152 -6.59 -7.83 -9.33
CA GLY A 152 -5.91 -8.56 -8.27
C GLY A 152 -6.78 -8.76 -7.03
N LEU A 153 -6.23 -8.46 -5.87
CA LEU A 153 -6.93 -8.52 -4.59
C LEU A 153 -7.18 -7.12 -4.05
N ALA A 154 -8.45 -6.75 -3.88
CA ALA A 154 -8.84 -5.60 -3.07
C ALA A 154 -9.14 -6.07 -1.65
N ALA A 155 -8.34 -5.63 -0.68
CA ALA A 155 -8.45 -6.00 0.73
C ALA A 155 -8.76 -4.78 1.58
N GLU A 156 -9.88 -4.81 2.26
CA GLU A 156 -10.25 -3.79 3.23
C GLU A 156 -9.50 -3.98 4.53
N ILE A 157 -9.01 -2.89 5.10
CA ILE A 157 -8.51 -2.82 6.47
C ILE A 157 -9.53 -2.01 7.28
N LEU A 158 -10.22 -2.69 8.17
CA LEU A 158 -11.21 -2.09 9.05
C LEU A 158 -10.53 -1.41 10.24
N ARG A 159 -11.30 -0.55 10.93
CA ARG A 159 -10.85 0.00 12.20
C ARG A 159 -10.57 -1.12 13.19
N PRO A 160 -9.47 -1.03 13.96
CA PRO A 160 -9.17 -2.02 14.98
C PRO A 160 -10.33 -2.16 15.95
N ASP A 161 -10.76 -3.39 16.18
CA ASP A 161 -11.68 -3.75 17.27
C ASP A 161 -10.97 -3.66 18.62
N TYR A 162 -11.72 -3.79 19.71
CA TYR A 162 -11.15 -3.71 21.06
C TYR A 162 -9.97 -4.68 21.27
N PRO A 163 -10.07 -5.99 20.94
CA PRO A 163 -8.94 -6.90 21.10
C PRO A 163 -7.69 -6.44 20.36
N LEU A 164 -7.84 -6.03 19.09
CA LEU A 164 -6.69 -5.58 18.29
C LEU A 164 -6.10 -4.27 18.82
N ARG A 165 -6.94 -3.33 19.29
CA ARG A 165 -6.44 -2.10 19.93
C ARG A 165 -5.61 -2.39 21.18
N LYS A 166 -6.09 -3.32 22.02
CA LYS A 166 -5.37 -3.75 23.22
C LYS A 166 -4.04 -4.39 22.87
N ASP A 167 -4.00 -5.29 21.88
CA ASP A 167 -2.77 -5.93 21.43
C ASP A 167 -1.75 -4.93 20.85
N ILE A 168 -2.21 -3.95 20.05
CA ILE A 168 -1.39 -2.87 19.53
C ILE A 168 -0.80 -2.04 20.68
N LEU A 169 -1.63 -1.66 21.64
CA LEU A 169 -1.21 -0.89 22.81
C LEU A 169 -0.16 -1.64 23.63
N LEU A 170 -0.41 -2.91 23.94
CA LEU A 170 0.54 -3.76 24.67
C LEU A 170 1.88 -3.92 23.93
N TYR A 171 1.83 -4.05 22.60
CA TYR A 171 3.04 -4.11 21.79
C TYR A 171 3.87 -2.82 21.92
N HIS A 172 3.23 -1.64 21.83
CA HIS A 172 3.94 -0.36 21.98
C HIS A 172 4.47 -0.15 23.40
N ILE A 173 3.69 -0.46 24.43
CA ILE A 173 4.10 -0.40 25.82
C ILE A 173 5.37 -1.23 26.04
N LYS A 174 5.38 -2.48 25.55
CA LYS A 174 6.54 -3.38 25.68
C LYS A 174 7.74 -2.87 24.90
N ARG A 175 7.54 -2.40 23.66
CA ARG A 175 8.63 -1.90 22.80
C ARG A 175 9.31 -0.66 23.40
N ASP A 176 8.49 0.26 23.93
CA ASP A 176 8.97 1.57 24.40
C ASP A 176 9.33 1.55 25.90
N GLY A 177 9.22 0.38 26.57
CA GLY A 177 9.56 0.20 27.97
C GLY A 177 8.66 0.98 28.96
N ILE A 178 7.44 1.33 28.50
CA ILE A 178 6.47 2.08 29.31
C ILE A 178 5.85 1.14 30.35
N LYS A 179 5.62 1.61 31.56
CA LYS A 179 4.90 0.88 32.59
C LYS A 179 3.53 1.54 32.80
N LEU A 180 2.48 0.84 32.49
CA LEU A 180 1.09 1.25 32.75
C LEU A 180 0.40 0.17 33.57
N THR A 181 -0.58 0.58 34.37
CA THR A 181 -1.44 -0.34 35.10
C THR A 181 -2.53 -0.90 34.18
N ASP A 182 -3.11 -2.05 34.53
CA ASP A 182 -4.08 -2.74 33.69
C ASP A 182 -5.35 -1.89 33.46
N ASP A 183 -5.78 -1.14 34.47
CA ASP A 183 -6.91 -0.22 34.37
C ASP A 183 -6.70 0.91 33.33
N ILE A 184 -5.49 1.44 33.24
CA ILE A 184 -5.12 2.44 32.22
C ILE A 184 -5.10 1.80 30.84
N ILE A 185 -4.56 0.60 30.72
CA ILE A 185 -4.52 -0.15 29.43
C ILE A 185 -5.96 -0.42 28.94
N GLU A 186 -6.84 -0.89 29.83
CA GLU A 186 -8.24 -1.14 29.52
C GLU A 186 -8.97 0.14 29.11
N TYR A 187 -8.77 1.23 29.85
CA TYR A 187 -9.36 2.52 29.55
C TYR A 187 -8.95 3.04 28.16
N VAL A 188 -7.66 3.03 27.84
CA VAL A 188 -7.15 3.50 26.55
C VAL A 188 -7.67 2.60 25.42
N ALA A 189 -7.58 1.27 25.55
CA ALA A 189 -8.05 0.35 24.52
C ALA A 189 -9.56 0.44 24.25
N SER A 190 -10.34 0.89 25.23
CA SER A 190 -11.81 1.03 25.10
C SER A 190 -12.21 2.35 24.43
N ASN A 191 -11.42 3.41 24.56
CA ASN A 191 -11.83 4.78 24.22
C ASN A 191 -11.07 5.40 23.02
N VAL A 192 -10.10 4.71 22.45
CA VAL A 192 -9.28 5.20 21.31
C VAL A 192 -9.70 4.59 19.99
#